data_9484f882d8e807552758444e0ab4091a
#
_entry.id   9484f882d8e807552758444e0ab4091a
#
_cell.length_a   1.000
_cell.length_b   1.000
_cell.length_c   1.000
_cell.angle_alpha   90.00
_cell.angle_beta   90.00
_cell.angle_gamma   90.00
#
_symmetry.space_group_name_H-M   'P 1'
#
loop_
_entity.id
_entity.type
_entity.pdbx_description
1 polymer ?
#
loop_
_entity_poly.entity_id
_entity_poly.type
_entity_poly.pdbx_seq_one_letter_code
_entity_poly.pdbx_strand_id
1 'polypeptide(L)'
;YILAMVGGRDFVDSKFNRATQALRQPGSTFKPIVYTAGLRAGVPLTTVMVDEPITVQMPGSQPPWEPQNYDNTFAGPMPLREALYKSVNIVTIKLGMEIGEEAVIAEATRFGLVASPSIAVPSIHLGSTVVKPLELIAAYTAYANQGERATPMGILRVEDRQGNILWQPKPRLEPVMD
;
A
#
# COMPACT_ATOMS: atom_id res chain seq x y z
N TYR A 1 -9.34 16.33 -2.72
CA TYR A 1 -8.54 17.54 -2.40
C TYR A 1 -7.61 17.28 -1.22
N ILE A 2 -6.39 17.85 -1.29
CA ILE A 2 -5.46 17.84 -0.16
C ILE A 2 -5.95 18.89 0.84
N LEU A 3 -6.44 18.44 1.99
CA LEU A 3 -6.95 19.31 3.06
C LEU A 3 -5.84 19.76 4.03
N ALA A 4 -4.81 18.94 4.19
CA ALA A 4 -3.65 19.24 5.02
C ALA A 4 -2.42 18.50 4.50
N MET A 5 -1.26 19.13 4.57
CA MET A 5 0.02 18.52 4.23
C MET A 5 1.13 19.14 5.08
N VAL A 6 1.93 18.30 5.73
CA VAL A 6 3.14 18.73 6.44
C VAL A 6 4.32 17.95 5.89
N GLY A 7 5.18 18.63 5.15
CA GLY A 7 6.36 18.01 4.51
C GLY A 7 7.62 18.05 5.36
N GLY A 8 7.66 18.89 6.39
CA GLY A 8 8.79 19.09 7.29
C GLY A 8 8.46 20.08 8.39
N ARG A 9 9.37 20.24 9.35
CA ARG A 9 9.21 21.14 10.49
C ARG A 9 9.41 22.61 10.12
N ASP A 10 10.45 22.87 9.32
CA ASP A 10 10.84 24.20 8.90
C ASP A 10 11.32 24.16 7.45
N PHE A 11 10.83 25.08 6.62
CA PHE A 11 11.16 25.15 5.20
C PHE A 11 12.54 25.80 4.95
N VAL A 12 13.00 26.67 5.85
CA VAL A 12 14.32 27.31 5.75
C VAL A 12 15.40 26.27 5.99
N ASP A 13 15.20 25.40 7.02
CA ASP A 13 16.14 24.33 7.35
C ASP A 13 16.11 23.19 6.32
N SER A 14 14.94 22.89 5.77
CA SER A 14 14.78 21.80 4.81
C SER A 14 13.63 22.05 3.83
N LYS A 15 14.02 22.27 2.56
CA LYS A 15 13.08 22.39 1.45
C LYS A 15 12.50 21.06 0.99
N PHE A 16 13.02 19.94 1.52
CA PHE A 16 12.59 18.59 1.15
C PHE A 16 11.22 18.26 1.74
N ASN A 17 10.21 18.16 0.89
CA ASN A 17 8.86 17.79 1.29
C ASN A 17 8.73 16.27 1.42
N ARG A 18 8.69 15.78 2.64
CA ARG A 18 8.65 14.34 2.94
C ARG A 18 7.35 13.66 2.51
N ALA A 19 6.26 14.40 2.41
CA ALA A 19 4.99 13.83 1.95
C ALA A 19 5.01 13.48 0.45
N THR A 20 5.75 14.27 -0.36
CA THR A 20 5.74 14.14 -1.83
C THR A 20 7.05 13.60 -2.41
N GLN A 21 8.16 13.71 -1.67
CA GLN A 21 9.48 13.40 -2.20
C GLN A 21 10.17 12.22 -1.49
N ALA A 22 9.86 11.97 -0.20
CA ALA A 22 10.49 10.88 0.52
C ALA A 22 9.98 9.53 0.02
N LEU A 23 10.91 8.60 -0.19
CA LEU A 23 10.61 7.19 -0.39
C LEU A 23 10.68 6.49 0.97
N ARG A 24 9.58 5.90 1.40
CA ARG A 24 9.45 5.23 2.69
C ARG A 24 8.81 3.86 2.55
N GLN A 25 9.29 2.91 3.33
CA GLN A 25 8.64 1.60 3.43
C GLN A 25 7.26 1.77 4.07
N PRO A 26 6.19 1.34 3.40
CA PRO A 26 4.83 1.42 3.94
C PRO A 26 4.61 0.45 5.11
N GLY A 27 5.39 -0.61 5.21
CA GLY A 27 5.19 -1.63 6.23
C GLY A 27 3.77 -2.20 6.18
N SER A 28 3.16 -2.45 7.34
CA SER A 28 1.81 -3.05 7.42
C SER A 28 0.70 -2.25 6.75
N THR A 29 0.92 -0.98 6.39
CA THR A 29 -0.05 -0.24 5.57
C THR A 29 -0.11 -0.75 4.13
N PHE A 30 0.80 -1.63 3.72
CA PHE A 30 0.77 -2.29 2.42
C PHE A 30 -0.13 -3.53 2.41
N LYS A 31 -0.44 -4.12 3.55
CA LYS A 31 -1.24 -5.36 3.65
C LYS A 31 -2.59 -5.29 2.93
N PRO A 32 -3.39 -4.22 3.02
CA PRO A 32 -4.64 -4.13 2.25
C PRO A 32 -4.45 -4.37 0.74
N ILE A 33 -3.32 -3.94 0.16
CA ILE A 33 -3.00 -4.21 -1.25
C ILE A 33 -2.80 -5.71 -1.50
N VAL A 34 -2.08 -6.41 -0.60
CA VAL A 34 -1.88 -7.87 -0.69
C VAL A 34 -3.22 -8.60 -0.62
N TYR A 35 -4.10 -8.19 0.31
CA TYR A 35 -5.42 -8.80 0.45
C TYR A 35 -6.35 -8.50 -0.73
N THR A 36 -6.24 -7.31 -1.33
CA THR A 36 -6.97 -6.98 -2.56
C THR A 36 -6.47 -7.83 -3.73
N ALA A 37 -5.15 -8.04 -3.85
CA ALA A 37 -4.59 -8.97 -4.82
C ALA A 37 -5.11 -10.40 -4.61
N GLY A 38 -5.21 -10.85 -3.35
CA GLY A 38 -5.81 -12.14 -2.98
C GLY A 38 -7.26 -12.26 -3.43
N LEU A 39 -8.08 -11.26 -3.15
CA LEU A 39 -9.48 -11.21 -3.60
C LEU A 39 -9.59 -11.27 -5.13
N ARG A 40 -8.75 -10.53 -5.85
CA ARG A 40 -8.68 -10.55 -7.32
C ARG A 40 -8.25 -11.91 -7.87
N ALA A 41 -7.37 -12.62 -7.16
CA ALA A 41 -6.99 -13.99 -7.47
C ALA A 41 -8.05 -15.04 -7.10
N GLY A 42 -9.20 -14.62 -6.54
CA GLY A 42 -10.30 -15.50 -6.17
C GLY A 42 -10.18 -16.11 -4.76
N VAL A 43 -9.30 -15.60 -3.90
CA VAL A 43 -9.16 -16.05 -2.51
C VAL A 43 -10.10 -15.23 -1.60
N PRO A 44 -11.20 -15.79 -1.09
CA PRO A 44 -12.16 -15.05 -0.26
C PRO A 44 -11.58 -14.71 1.12
N LEU A 45 -12.01 -13.59 1.71
CA LEU A 45 -11.59 -13.19 3.07
C LEU A 45 -12.04 -14.16 4.18
N THR A 46 -12.91 -15.11 3.86
CA THR A 46 -13.33 -16.20 4.75
C THR A 46 -12.37 -17.39 4.73
N THR A 47 -11.44 -17.45 3.78
CA THR A 47 -10.41 -18.50 3.72
C THR A 47 -9.62 -18.52 5.01
N VAL A 48 -9.46 -19.74 5.57
CA VAL A 48 -8.70 -19.94 6.81
C VAL A 48 -7.26 -20.29 6.47
N MET A 49 -6.33 -19.54 7.04
CA MET A 49 -4.90 -19.85 7.01
C MET A 49 -4.37 -20.02 8.44
N VAL A 50 -3.29 -20.77 8.57
CA VAL A 50 -2.71 -21.06 9.90
C VAL A 50 -1.57 -20.07 10.16
N ASP A 51 -1.70 -19.32 11.25
CA ASP A 51 -0.63 -18.48 11.80
C ASP A 51 0.29 -19.36 12.66
N GLU A 52 1.43 -19.73 12.11
CA GLU A 52 2.44 -20.63 12.68
C GLU A 52 3.83 -20.26 12.19
N PRO A 53 4.92 -20.64 12.85
CA PRO A 53 6.28 -20.38 12.36
C PRO A 53 6.47 -20.90 10.93
N ILE A 54 7.11 -20.07 10.07
CA ILE A 54 7.47 -20.45 8.71
C ILE A 54 8.91 -20.10 8.42
N THR A 55 9.52 -20.85 7.52
CA THR A 55 10.83 -20.56 6.94
C THR A 55 10.65 -20.35 5.44
N VAL A 56 11.00 -19.16 4.97
CA VAL A 56 10.86 -18.76 3.56
C VAL A 56 12.22 -18.80 2.89
N GLN A 57 12.32 -19.53 1.78
CA GLN A 57 13.55 -19.54 0.98
C GLN A 57 13.69 -18.22 0.23
N MET A 58 14.82 -17.55 0.39
CA MET A 58 15.09 -16.30 -0.29
C MET A 58 15.78 -16.54 -1.63
N PRO A 59 15.56 -15.69 -2.65
CA PRO A 59 16.22 -15.81 -3.94
C PRO A 59 17.74 -15.71 -3.84
N GLY A 60 18.44 -16.47 -4.68
CA GLY A 60 19.90 -16.49 -4.73
C GLY A 60 20.53 -17.19 -3.53
N SER A 61 21.71 -16.72 -3.10
CA SER A 61 22.47 -17.31 -1.99
C SER A 61 22.17 -16.69 -0.63
N GLN A 62 21.02 -16.01 -0.48
CA GLN A 62 20.63 -15.44 0.81
C GLN A 62 20.18 -16.53 1.79
N PRO A 63 20.44 -16.35 3.10
CA PRO A 63 19.94 -17.30 4.10
C PRO A 63 18.42 -17.32 4.12
N PRO A 64 17.81 -18.44 4.53
CA PRO A 64 16.36 -18.52 4.73
C PRO A 64 15.87 -17.42 5.66
N TRP A 65 14.67 -16.90 5.38
CA TRP A 65 14.04 -15.86 6.18
C TRP A 65 12.97 -16.48 7.08
N GLU A 66 13.05 -16.17 8.38
CA GLU A 66 12.11 -16.62 9.42
C GLU A 66 11.34 -15.41 9.95
N PRO A 67 10.26 -15.01 9.25
CA PRO A 67 9.44 -13.88 9.68
C PRO A 67 8.74 -14.15 11.00
N GLN A 68 8.48 -13.08 11.77
CA GLN A 68 7.77 -13.12 13.02
C GLN A 68 6.55 -12.20 12.99
N ASN A 69 5.52 -12.51 13.79
CA ASN A 69 4.50 -11.54 14.13
C ASN A 69 5.08 -10.47 15.07
N TYR A 70 4.40 -9.32 15.17
CA TYR A 70 4.89 -8.18 15.95
C TYR A 70 5.11 -8.53 17.43
N ASP A 71 4.25 -9.36 17.99
CA ASP A 71 4.28 -9.81 19.38
C ASP A 71 5.08 -11.10 19.61
N ASN A 72 5.69 -11.65 18.54
CA ASN A 72 6.40 -12.93 18.52
C ASN A 72 5.53 -14.13 18.97
N THR A 73 4.21 -14.04 18.81
CA THR A 73 3.27 -15.12 19.09
C THR A 73 2.58 -15.61 17.82
N PHE A 74 2.00 -16.81 17.88
CA PHE A 74 1.26 -17.43 16.78
C PHE A 74 -0.10 -17.86 17.30
N ALA A 75 -1.15 -17.51 16.55
CA ALA A 75 -2.53 -17.71 16.99
C ALA A 75 -3.23 -18.94 16.35
N GLY A 76 -2.52 -19.69 15.48
CA GLY A 76 -3.10 -20.84 14.81
C GLY A 76 -4.08 -20.49 13.67
N PRO A 77 -5.07 -21.36 13.39
CA PRO A 77 -6.00 -21.15 12.29
C PRO A 77 -6.87 -19.90 12.49
N MET A 78 -6.92 -19.03 11.45
CA MET A 78 -7.78 -17.85 11.45
C MET A 78 -8.23 -17.48 10.04
N PRO A 79 -9.41 -16.86 9.85
CA PRO A 79 -9.84 -16.38 8.56
C PRO A 79 -9.01 -15.13 8.14
N LEU A 80 -8.81 -14.96 6.84
CA LEU A 80 -8.05 -13.84 6.28
C LEU A 80 -8.54 -12.46 6.76
N ARG A 81 -9.86 -12.26 6.88
CA ARG A 81 -10.41 -11.01 7.43
C ARG A 81 -9.90 -10.71 8.84
N GLU A 82 -9.74 -11.75 9.66
CA GLU A 82 -9.22 -11.59 11.02
C GLU A 82 -7.73 -11.27 11.02
N ALA A 83 -6.97 -11.97 10.19
CA ALA A 83 -5.55 -11.72 10.03
C ALA A 83 -5.27 -10.28 9.50
N LEU A 84 -6.14 -9.75 8.63
CA LEU A 84 -6.01 -8.37 8.14
C LEU A 84 -6.23 -7.35 9.26
N TYR A 85 -7.36 -7.42 10.00
CA TYR A 85 -7.63 -6.42 11.03
C TYR A 85 -6.68 -6.51 12.23
N LYS A 86 -6.15 -7.70 12.53
CA LYS A 86 -5.11 -7.92 13.55
C LYS A 86 -3.71 -7.62 13.04
N SER A 87 -3.57 -7.37 11.73
CA SER A 87 -2.28 -7.11 11.07
C SER A 87 -1.26 -8.24 11.25
N VAL A 88 -1.71 -9.50 11.17
CA VAL A 88 -0.87 -10.70 11.31
C VAL A 88 0.11 -10.80 10.15
N ASN A 89 1.40 -10.92 10.44
CA ASN A 89 2.45 -10.95 9.42
C ASN A 89 2.46 -12.29 8.67
N ILE A 90 2.46 -13.39 9.40
CA ILE A 90 2.64 -14.73 8.82
C ILE A 90 1.52 -15.06 7.83
N VAL A 91 0.28 -14.82 8.21
CA VAL A 91 -0.87 -15.06 7.34
C VAL A 91 -0.82 -14.20 6.07
N THR A 92 -0.39 -12.93 6.20
CA THR A 92 -0.21 -12.04 5.04
C THR A 92 0.87 -12.56 4.09
N ILE A 93 1.99 -13.05 4.62
CA ILE A 93 3.07 -13.65 3.82
C ILE A 93 2.56 -14.90 3.10
N LYS A 94 1.88 -15.81 3.82
CA LYS A 94 1.30 -17.02 3.23
C LYS A 94 0.35 -16.70 2.08
N LEU A 95 -0.57 -15.75 2.28
CA LEU A 95 -1.47 -15.28 1.21
C LEU A 95 -0.68 -14.75 0.02
N GLY A 96 0.28 -13.87 0.28
CA GLY A 96 1.09 -13.27 -0.78
C GLY A 96 1.90 -14.31 -1.55
N MET A 97 2.48 -15.32 -0.88
CA MET A 97 3.21 -16.41 -1.52
C MET A 97 2.28 -17.33 -2.34
N GLU A 98 1.04 -17.54 -1.89
CA GLU A 98 0.05 -18.34 -2.63
C GLU A 98 -0.34 -17.70 -3.96
N ILE A 99 -0.50 -16.36 -3.98
CA ILE A 99 -0.88 -15.64 -5.21
C ILE A 99 0.33 -15.18 -6.05
N GLY A 100 1.52 -15.17 -5.45
CA GLY A 100 2.79 -14.75 -6.06
C GLY A 100 3.10 -13.26 -5.93
N GLU A 101 4.39 -12.94 -5.83
CA GLU A 101 4.90 -11.57 -5.70
C GLU A 101 4.50 -10.67 -6.85
N GLU A 102 4.49 -11.21 -8.08
CA GLU A 102 4.13 -10.46 -9.29
C GLU A 102 2.67 -9.99 -9.26
N ALA A 103 1.75 -10.82 -8.74
CA ALA A 103 0.36 -10.44 -8.59
C ALA A 103 0.20 -9.27 -7.59
N VAL A 104 0.95 -9.29 -6.50
CA VAL A 104 0.97 -8.22 -5.50
C VAL A 104 1.58 -6.94 -6.09
N ILE A 105 2.66 -7.03 -6.86
CA ILE A 105 3.29 -5.88 -7.54
C ILE A 105 2.33 -5.28 -8.58
N ALA A 106 1.65 -6.12 -9.36
CA ALA A 106 0.67 -5.68 -10.35
C ALA A 106 -0.50 -4.93 -9.67
N GLU A 107 -0.98 -5.43 -8.53
CA GLU A 107 -2.04 -4.76 -7.76
C GLU A 107 -1.55 -3.43 -7.17
N ALA A 108 -0.36 -3.39 -6.58
CA ALA A 108 0.23 -2.14 -6.10
C ALA A 108 0.35 -1.10 -7.24
N THR A 109 0.77 -1.52 -8.42
CA THR A 109 0.86 -0.66 -9.61
C THR A 109 -0.51 -0.14 -10.03
N ARG A 110 -1.55 -0.98 -10.02
CA ARG A 110 -2.94 -0.59 -10.29
C ARG A 110 -3.42 0.49 -9.34
N PHE A 111 -3.05 0.39 -8.06
CA PHE A 111 -3.33 1.40 -7.04
C PHE A 111 -2.43 2.65 -7.14
N GLY A 112 -1.55 2.73 -8.16
CA GLY A 112 -0.65 3.85 -8.39
C GLY A 112 0.54 3.92 -7.44
N LEU A 113 0.86 2.79 -6.78
CA LEU A 113 2.05 2.66 -5.96
C LEU A 113 3.22 2.20 -6.86
N VAL A 114 3.70 3.12 -7.70
CA VAL A 114 4.88 2.85 -8.54
C VAL A 114 6.11 3.00 -7.65
N ALA A 115 6.46 1.92 -6.98
CA ALA A 115 7.76 1.82 -6.35
C ALA A 115 8.85 1.70 -7.42
N SER A 116 10.04 2.17 -7.11
CA SER A 116 11.29 1.76 -7.76
C SER A 116 11.25 0.25 -8.05
N PRO A 117 11.85 -0.29 -9.13
CA PRO A 117 11.64 -1.67 -9.56
C PRO A 117 11.67 -2.61 -8.37
N SER A 118 10.48 -3.01 -7.95
CA SER A 118 10.31 -3.86 -6.78
C SER A 118 10.88 -5.21 -7.17
N ILE A 119 11.97 -5.59 -6.53
CA ILE A 119 12.47 -6.95 -6.67
C ILE A 119 11.37 -7.83 -6.09
N ALA A 120 10.89 -8.78 -6.88
CA ALA A 120 9.89 -9.75 -6.45
C ALA A 120 10.52 -10.67 -5.40
N VAL A 121 10.37 -10.28 -4.14
CA VAL A 121 10.85 -11.03 -2.97
C VAL A 121 9.74 -11.17 -1.95
N PRO A 122 9.69 -12.26 -1.18
CA PRO A 122 8.60 -12.54 -0.23
C PRO A 122 8.34 -11.43 0.79
N SER A 123 9.36 -10.66 1.16
CA SER A 123 9.21 -9.54 2.11
C SER A 123 8.34 -8.38 1.58
N ILE A 124 8.06 -8.34 0.26
CA ILE A 124 7.16 -7.33 -0.32
C ILE A 124 5.76 -7.41 0.31
N HIS A 125 5.32 -8.60 0.71
CA HIS A 125 4.02 -8.82 1.33
C HIS A 125 3.86 -8.08 2.67
N LEU A 126 4.97 -7.68 3.29
CA LEU A 126 4.99 -6.84 4.49
C LEU A 126 5.36 -5.38 4.21
N GLY A 127 5.34 -4.97 2.94
CA GLY A 127 5.66 -3.60 2.56
C GLY A 127 7.13 -3.25 2.66
N SER A 128 8.04 -4.16 2.30
CA SER A 128 9.49 -3.88 2.23
C SER A 128 9.86 -2.98 1.02
N THR A 129 8.96 -2.78 0.08
CA THR A 129 9.10 -1.79 -0.99
C THR A 129 9.10 -0.36 -0.45
N VAL A 130 9.40 0.63 -1.30
CA VAL A 130 9.34 2.04 -0.91
C VAL A 130 8.31 2.78 -1.78
N VAL A 131 7.56 3.66 -1.15
CA VAL A 131 6.52 4.48 -1.79
C VAL A 131 6.60 5.91 -1.26
N LYS A 132 6.01 6.86 -1.99
CA LYS A 132 5.81 8.21 -1.45
C LYS A 132 4.55 8.24 -0.59
N PRO A 133 4.58 8.91 0.59
CA PRO A 133 3.41 8.98 1.46
C PRO A 133 2.14 9.50 0.77
N LEU A 134 2.26 10.50 -0.11
CA LEU A 134 1.11 11.02 -0.86
C LEU A 134 0.52 9.99 -1.83
N GLU A 135 1.36 9.17 -2.48
CA GLU A 135 0.91 8.08 -3.36
C GLU A 135 0.17 7.00 -2.56
N LEU A 136 0.67 6.66 -1.36
CA LEU A 136 0.00 5.70 -0.49
C LEU A 136 -1.38 6.19 -0.04
N ILE A 137 -1.50 7.46 0.36
CA ILE A 137 -2.79 8.05 0.73
C ILE A 137 -3.74 8.07 -0.49
N ALA A 138 -3.24 8.43 -1.68
CA ALA A 138 -4.02 8.39 -2.90
C ALA A 138 -4.54 6.96 -3.21
N ALA A 139 -3.71 5.94 -3.03
CA ALA A 139 -4.11 4.55 -3.17
C ALA A 139 -5.27 4.19 -2.22
N TYR A 140 -5.20 4.63 -0.97
CA TYR A 140 -6.23 4.37 0.03
C TYR A 140 -7.57 5.04 -0.26
N THR A 141 -7.62 6.08 -1.10
CA THR A 141 -8.89 6.67 -1.52
C THR A 141 -9.80 5.67 -2.22
N ALA A 142 -9.25 4.65 -2.88
CA ALA A 142 -10.02 3.61 -3.55
C ALA A 142 -10.92 2.84 -2.56
N TYR A 143 -10.41 2.53 -1.36
CA TYR A 143 -11.20 1.82 -0.34
C TYR A 143 -12.35 2.68 0.21
N ALA A 144 -12.17 4.01 0.26
CA ALA A 144 -13.18 4.94 0.73
C ALA A 144 -14.16 5.40 -0.36
N ASN A 145 -13.81 5.20 -1.64
CA ASN A 145 -14.51 5.76 -2.79
C ASN A 145 -14.96 4.66 -3.78
N GLN A 146 -15.50 3.57 -3.26
CA GLN A 146 -16.13 2.49 -4.04
C GLN A 146 -15.22 1.92 -5.16
N GLY A 147 -13.94 1.77 -4.89
CA GLY A 147 -12.98 1.22 -5.83
C GLY A 147 -12.32 2.25 -6.76
N GLU A 148 -12.66 3.52 -6.65
CA GLU A 148 -12.06 4.58 -7.46
C GLU A 148 -10.95 5.32 -6.72
N ARG A 149 -9.74 5.25 -7.26
CA ARG A 149 -8.58 5.99 -6.77
C ARG A 149 -8.64 7.45 -7.22
N ALA A 150 -8.54 8.37 -6.29
CA ALA A 150 -8.50 9.80 -6.59
C ALA A 150 -7.06 10.30 -6.82
N THR A 151 -6.85 11.12 -7.86
CA THR A 151 -5.61 11.88 -8.02
C THR A 151 -5.60 13.06 -7.06
N PRO A 152 -4.60 13.17 -6.16
CA PRO A 152 -4.54 14.28 -5.20
C PRO A 152 -4.46 15.65 -5.89
N MET A 153 -5.24 16.61 -5.44
CA MET A 153 -5.28 17.97 -5.97
C MET A 153 -5.04 18.99 -4.85
N GLY A 154 -4.10 19.92 -5.09
CA GLY A 154 -3.76 20.99 -4.16
C GLY A 154 -4.34 22.36 -4.57
N ILE A 155 -4.90 22.48 -5.78
CA ILE A 155 -5.47 23.72 -6.31
C ILE A 155 -6.92 23.46 -6.69
N LEU A 156 -7.84 24.23 -6.12
CA LEU A 156 -9.26 24.16 -6.43
C LEU A 156 -9.61 24.90 -7.71
N ARG A 157 -9.07 26.11 -7.86
CA ARG A 157 -9.22 26.97 -9.03
C ARG A 157 -8.21 28.12 -9.01
N VAL A 158 -7.99 28.73 -10.15
CA VAL A 158 -7.19 29.94 -10.34
C VAL A 158 -8.12 30.99 -10.92
N GLU A 159 -8.16 32.18 -10.31
CA GLU A 159 -8.97 33.30 -10.71
C GLU A 159 -8.10 34.53 -11.04
N ASP A 160 -8.58 35.40 -11.93
CA ASP A 160 -8.00 36.72 -12.12
C ASP A 160 -8.45 37.69 -11.01
N ARG A 161 -7.96 38.96 -11.07
CA ARG A 161 -8.34 39.98 -10.06
C ARG A 161 -9.80 40.41 -10.16
N GLN A 162 -10.49 40.09 -11.24
CA GLN A 162 -11.89 40.38 -11.49
C GLN A 162 -12.81 39.23 -11.06
N GLY A 163 -12.24 38.08 -10.61
CA GLY A 163 -12.99 36.90 -10.21
C GLY A 163 -13.33 35.95 -11.36
N ASN A 164 -12.81 36.19 -12.58
CA ASN A 164 -12.99 35.24 -13.67
C ASN A 164 -12.12 34.02 -13.45
N ILE A 165 -12.71 32.83 -13.62
CA ILE A 165 -11.99 31.56 -13.49
C ILE A 165 -11.07 31.39 -14.71
N LEU A 166 -9.77 31.41 -14.47
CA LEU A 166 -8.74 31.14 -15.47
C LEU A 166 -8.48 29.68 -15.66
N TRP A 167 -8.60 28.89 -14.57
CA TRP A 167 -8.39 27.46 -14.59
C TRP A 167 -9.07 26.80 -13.39
N GLN A 168 -9.70 25.66 -13.63
CA GLN A 168 -10.32 24.83 -12.60
C GLN A 168 -10.14 23.36 -12.98
N PRO A 169 -9.32 22.61 -12.25
CA PRO A 169 -9.16 21.19 -12.50
C PRO A 169 -10.43 20.44 -12.12
N LYS A 170 -10.73 19.38 -12.85
CA LYS A 170 -11.77 18.43 -12.47
C LYS A 170 -11.13 17.28 -11.67
N PRO A 171 -11.81 16.74 -10.65
CA PRO A 171 -11.37 15.52 -9.99
C PRO A 171 -11.14 14.40 -11.02
N ARG A 172 -10.00 13.74 -10.92
CA ARG A 172 -9.69 12.57 -11.74
C ARG A 172 -9.80 11.34 -10.86
N LEU A 173 -10.74 10.48 -11.20
CA LEU A 173 -10.98 9.20 -10.55
C LEU A 173 -10.59 8.08 -11.53
N GLU A 174 -9.93 7.07 -11.01
CA GLU A 174 -9.48 5.90 -11.78
C GLU A 174 -10.01 4.64 -11.12
N PRO A 175 -10.83 3.83 -11.81
CA PRO A 175 -11.30 2.57 -11.25
C PRO A 175 -10.11 1.62 -11.08
N VAL A 176 -9.89 1.14 -9.86
CA VAL A 176 -8.80 0.22 -9.50
C VAL A 176 -9.32 -1.06 -8.84
N MET A 177 -10.57 -1.04 -8.34
CA MET A 177 -11.28 -2.20 -7.80
C MET A 177 -12.62 -2.34 -8.53
N ASP A 178 -13.11 -3.60 -8.67
CA ASP A 178 -14.42 -3.93 -9.21
C ASP A 178 -15.48 -3.99 -8.10
#